data_7daef79712d6e105415144be688fca9b
#
_entry.id   7daef79712d6e105415144be688fca9b
#
_cell.length_a   1.000
_cell.length_b   1.000
_cell.length_c   1.000
_cell.angle_alpha   90.00
_cell.angle_beta   90.00
_cell.angle_gamma   90.00
#
_symmetry.space_group_name_H-M   'P 1'
#
loop_
_entity.id
_entity.type
_entity.pdbx_description
1 polymer ?
#
loop_
_entity_poly.entity_id
_entity_poly.type
_entity_poly.pdbx_seq_one_letter_code
_entity_poly.pdbx_strand_id
1 'polypeptide(L)'
;GYSLLLDFGFGTAVQKHTSECSVTRDWDKFNRVVSTVFFNYLLFAVLIFLFALLLSSRIGSFFSIAEENLVYFRSVFVLFGLGSALCFPFGFFAEILRGLQKMHTRNIIQVSFIVLNFVGMAIMIHLKLNLWGMVFVALGSNLASSLTMMVVVHRYIPAFHLSIKHYDVKLLRSVMGFSLFA
;
A
#
# COMPACT_ATOMS: atom_id res chain seq x y z
N GLY A 1 9.95 -5.98 4.27
CA GLY A 1 10.98 -5.19 4.73
C GLY A 1 10.81 -3.69 4.87
N TYR A 2 11.02 -2.89 3.83
CA TYR A 2 11.11 -1.42 3.93
C TYR A 2 9.78 -0.71 4.21
N SER A 3 8.65 -1.35 3.92
CA SER A 3 7.32 -0.81 4.25
C SER A 3 7.12 -0.58 5.75
N LEU A 4 7.79 -1.35 6.60
CA LEU A 4 7.73 -1.19 8.06
C LEU A 4 8.31 0.15 8.54
N LEU A 5 9.34 0.66 7.86
CA LEU A 5 9.97 1.94 8.22
C LEU A 5 9.08 3.15 7.80
N LEU A 6 8.34 3.03 6.71
CA LEU A 6 7.41 4.06 6.23
C LEU A 6 6.02 3.95 6.87
N ASP A 7 5.74 2.83 7.52
CA ASP A 7 4.44 2.58 8.13
C ASP A 7 4.26 3.31 9.48
N PHE A 8 5.33 3.83 10.07
CA PHE A 8 5.31 4.54 11.36
C PHE A 8 4.43 3.84 12.41
N GLY A 9 4.30 2.49 12.35
CA GLY A 9 3.49 1.70 13.26
C GLY A 9 1.96 1.78 13.04
N PHE A 10 1.51 2.47 12.00
CA PHE A 10 0.06 2.51 11.68
C PHE A 10 -0.52 1.13 11.42
N GLY A 11 0.23 0.24 10.75
CA GLY A 11 -0.21 -1.13 10.50
C GLY A 11 -0.43 -1.92 11.78
N THR A 12 0.49 -1.82 12.75
CA THR A 12 0.35 -2.47 14.06
C THR A 12 -0.83 -1.92 14.85
N ALA A 13 -1.08 -0.62 14.78
CA ALA A 13 -2.24 0.00 15.41
C ALA A 13 -3.56 -0.47 14.75
N VAL A 14 -3.62 -0.52 13.42
CA VAL A 14 -4.78 -1.08 12.70
C VAL A 14 -5.02 -2.53 13.11
N GLN A 15 -3.97 -3.35 13.15
CA GLN A 15 -4.07 -4.74 13.58
C GLN A 15 -4.62 -4.87 14.99
N LYS A 16 -4.09 -4.10 15.97
CA LYS A 16 -4.52 -4.10 17.36
C LYS A 16 -6.00 -3.70 17.48
N HIS A 17 -6.36 -2.53 16.94
CA HIS A 17 -7.73 -2.04 17.04
C HIS A 17 -8.72 -2.91 16.28
N THR A 18 -8.34 -3.51 15.16
CA THR A 18 -9.17 -4.48 14.45
C THR A 18 -9.43 -5.70 15.33
N SER A 19 -8.42 -6.21 16.02
CA SER A 19 -8.57 -7.34 16.94
C SER A 19 -9.51 -7.00 18.11
N GLU A 20 -9.32 -5.84 18.74
CA GLU A 20 -10.20 -5.36 19.82
C GLU A 20 -11.66 -5.23 19.35
N CYS A 21 -11.88 -4.51 18.24
CA CYS A 21 -13.22 -4.25 17.71
C CYS A 21 -13.90 -5.51 17.18
N SER A 22 -13.15 -6.50 16.72
CA SER A 22 -13.73 -7.79 16.28
C SER A 22 -14.35 -8.57 17.42
N VAL A 23 -13.80 -8.44 18.64
CA VAL A 23 -14.33 -9.08 19.86
C VAL A 23 -15.48 -8.28 20.44
N THR A 24 -15.32 -6.95 20.54
CA THR A 24 -16.34 -6.07 21.14
C THR A 24 -17.49 -5.75 20.19
N ARG A 25 -17.35 -6.03 18.88
CA ARG A 25 -18.25 -5.64 17.79
C ARG A 25 -18.51 -4.14 17.68
N ASP A 26 -17.56 -3.31 18.14
CA ASP A 26 -17.62 -1.84 18.04
C ASP A 26 -17.13 -1.42 16.65
N TRP A 27 -18.01 -1.54 15.66
CA TRP A 27 -17.69 -1.20 14.27
C TRP A 27 -17.57 0.30 14.03
N ASP A 28 -18.17 1.14 14.89
CA ASP A 28 -18.03 2.60 14.79
C ASP A 28 -16.62 3.03 15.20
N LYS A 29 -16.07 2.47 16.27
CA LYS A 29 -14.67 2.68 16.66
C LYS A 29 -13.74 2.16 15.56
N PHE A 30 -14.01 0.96 15.04
CA PHE A 30 -13.24 0.38 13.95
C PHE A 30 -13.20 1.31 12.73
N ASN A 31 -14.35 1.78 12.23
CA ASN A 31 -14.45 2.65 11.07
C ASN A 31 -13.72 3.98 11.29
N ARG A 32 -13.73 4.53 12.51
CA ARG A 32 -12.95 5.74 12.86
C ARG A 32 -11.44 5.49 12.77
N VAL A 33 -10.95 4.40 13.36
CA VAL A 33 -9.52 4.05 13.31
C VAL A 33 -9.07 3.85 11.87
N VAL A 34 -9.78 3.01 11.13
CA VAL A 34 -9.42 2.63 9.77
C VAL A 34 -9.51 3.82 8.80
N SER A 35 -10.55 4.67 8.93
CA SER A 35 -10.65 5.88 8.12
C SER A 35 -9.52 6.85 8.43
N THR A 36 -9.18 7.07 9.72
CA THR A 36 -8.08 7.95 10.13
C THR A 36 -6.75 7.49 9.52
N VAL A 37 -6.43 6.20 9.61
CA VAL A 37 -5.20 5.64 9.04
C VAL A 37 -5.21 5.72 7.52
N PHE A 38 -6.31 5.38 6.86
CA PHE A 38 -6.43 5.44 5.40
C PHE A 38 -6.17 6.85 4.85
N PHE A 39 -6.78 7.88 5.44
CA PHE A 39 -6.58 9.26 4.98
C PHE A 39 -5.15 9.76 5.26
N ASN A 40 -4.49 9.29 6.32
CA ASN A 40 -3.06 9.55 6.50
C ASN A 40 -2.21 8.84 5.46
N TYR A 41 -2.54 7.62 5.09
CA TYR A 41 -1.84 6.93 4.00
C TYR A 41 -2.04 7.62 2.65
N LEU A 42 -3.20 8.22 2.39
CA LEU A 42 -3.40 9.08 1.23
C LEU A 42 -2.46 10.31 1.25
N LEU A 43 -2.29 10.94 2.41
CA LEU A 43 -1.33 12.04 2.55
C LEU A 43 0.10 11.56 2.25
N PHE A 44 0.52 10.42 2.81
CA PHE A 44 1.82 9.84 2.50
C PHE A 44 1.96 9.45 1.02
N ALA A 45 0.90 8.95 0.40
CA ALA A 45 0.90 8.66 -1.04
C ALA A 45 1.21 9.91 -1.88
N VAL A 46 0.60 11.05 -1.54
CA VAL A 46 0.91 12.33 -2.19
C VAL A 46 2.38 12.72 -1.97
N LEU A 47 2.88 12.60 -0.75
CA LEU A 47 4.29 12.89 -0.44
C LEU A 47 5.25 11.97 -1.19
N ILE A 48 4.96 10.67 -1.28
CA ILE A 48 5.74 9.69 -2.05
C ILE A 48 5.78 10.10 -3.52
N PHE A 49 4.64 10.47 -4.09
CA PHE A 49 4.57 10.89 -5.49
C PHE A 49 5.34 12.20 -5.75
N LEU A 50 5.17 13.20 -4.89
CA LEU A 50 5.93 14.47 -4.98
C LEU A 50 7.43 14.22 -4.87
N PHE A 51 7.85 13.34 -3.95
CA PHE A 51 9.26 12.97 -3.82
C PHE A 51 9.77 12.24 -5.07
N ALA A 52 8.98 11.34 -5.65
CA ALA A 52 9.33 10.68 -6.90
C ALA A 52 9.47 11.69 -8.06
N LEU A 53 8.59 12.71 -8.15
CA LEU A 53 8.70 13.78 -9.12
C LEU A 53 9.99 14.60 -8.94
N LEU A 54 10.29 15.00 -7.71
CA LEU A 54 11.53 15.74 -7.39
C LEU A 54 12.76 14.92 -7.73
N LEU A 55 12.78 13.63 -7.37
CA LEU A 55 13.90 12.75 -7.64
C LEU A 55 14.06 12.45 -9.14
N SER A 56 12.96 12.41 -9.89
CA SER A 56 12.98 12.16 -11.33
C SER A 56 13.81 13.18 -12.10
N SER A 57 13.91 14.42 -11.61
CA SER A 57 14.74 15.47 -12.22
C SER A 57 16.24 15.19 -12.08
N ARG A 58 16.65 14.41 -11.09
CA ARG A 58 18.04 14.07 -10.77
C ARG A 58 18.45 12.65 -11.17
N ILE A 59 17.51 11.85 -11.72
CA ILE A 59 17.74 10.42 -12.01
C ILE A 59 18.91 10.21 -12.98
N GLY A 60 19.09 11.09 -13.96
CA GLY A 60 20.18 11.01 -14.93
C GLY A 60 21.57 11.08 -14.27
N SER A 61 21.75 12.01 -13.33
CA SER A 61 23.01 12.17 -12.61
C SER A 61 23.27 11.06 -11.59
N PHE A 62 22.23 10.55 -10.93
CA PHE A 62 22.36 9.46 -9.96
C PHE A 62 22.75 8.13 -10.59
N PHE A 63 22.19 7.81 -11.76
CA PHE A 63 22.37 6.52 -12.42
C PHE A 63 23.28 6.60 -13.65
N SER A 64 23.91 7.76 -13.92
CA SER A 64 24.79 7.98 -15.09
C SER A 64 24.12 7.53 -16.40
N ILE A 65 22.83 7.88 -16.58
CA ILE A 65 22.04 7.50 -17.73
C ILE A 65 22.43 8.38 -18.91
N ALA A 66 22.69 7.76 -20.08
CA ALA A 66 22.97 8.49 -21.30
C ALA A 66 21.77 9.39 -21.69
N GLU A 67 22.05 10.58 -22.24
CA GLU A 67 21.03 11.59 -22.57
C GLU A 67 19.93 11.03 -23.48
N GLU A 68 20.30 10.18 -24.43
CA GLU A 68 19.38 9.52 -25.35
C GLU A 68 18.24 8.73 -24.66
N ASN A 69 18.54 8.14 -23.51
CA ASN A 69 17.62 7.30 -22.75
C ASN A 69 16.99 8.00 -21.54
N LEU A 70 17.42 9.22 -21.24
CA LEU A 70 17.03 9.94 -20.02
C LEU A 70 15.51 10.16 -19.93
N VAL A 71 14.89 10.59 -21.03
CA VAL A 71 13.43 10.82 -21.08
C VAL A 71 12.65 9.54 -20.83
N TYR A 72 13.09 8.44 -21.41
CA TYR A 72 12.48 7.13 -21.24
C TYR A 72 12.53 6.66 -19.77
N PHE A 73 13.73 6.65 -19.17
CA PHE A 73 13.91 6.23 -17.78
C PHE A 73 13.18 7.14 -16.80
N ARG A 74 13.19 8.45 -17.04
CA ARG A 74 12.45 9.41 -16.23
C ARG A 74 10.95 9.13 -16.25
N SER A 75 10.39 8.87 -17.42
CA SER A 75 8.96 8.55 -17.58
C SER A 75 8.58 7.25 -16.86
N VAL A 76 9.39 6.20 -17.01
CA VAL A 76 9.19 4.91 -16.30
C VAL A 76 9.27 5.11 -14.78
N PHE A 77 10.24 5.90 -14.31
CA PHE A 77 10.41 6.19 -12.88
C PHE A 77 9.22 6.95 -12.30
N VAL A 78 8.72 7.97 -13.00
CA VAL A 78 7.53 8.73 -12.58
C VAL A 78 6.29 7.84 -12.56
N LEU A 79 6.11 6.97 -13.57
CA LEU A 79 5.01 6.00 -13.58
C LEU A 79 5.10 5.05 -12.38
N PHE A 80 6.29 4.53 -12.09
CA PHE A 80 6.51 3.67 -10.93
C PHE A 80 6.21 4.38 -9.63
N GLY A 81 6.65 5.64 -9.49
CA GLY A 81 6.36 6.50 -8.34
C GLY A 81 4.86 6.75 -8.16
N LEU A 82 4.15 7.09 -9.24
CA LEU A 82 2.69 7.27 -9.24
C LEU A 82 1.96 5.98 -8.83
N GLY A 83 2.32 4.87 -9.46
CA GLY A 83 1.70 3.57 -9.16
C GLY A 83 1.97 3.11 -7.74
N SER A 84 3.19 3.30 -7.23
CA SER A 84 3.54 3.00 -5.84
C SER A 84 2.74 3.86 -4.86
N ALA A 85 2.58 5.15 -5.16
CA ALA A 85 1.76 6.07 -4.37
C ALA A 85 0.28 5.63 -4.36
N LEU A 86 -0.26 5.22 -5.51
CA LEU A 86 -1.63 4.72 -5.60
C LEU A 86 -1.83 3.40 -4.85
N CYS A 87 -0.83 2.50 -4.86
CA CYS A 87 -0.92 1.21 -4.14
C CYS A 87 -0.76 1.37 -2.62
N PHE A 88 -0.04 2.40 -2.16
CA PHE A 88 0.31 2.57 -0.76
C PHE A 88 -0.89 2.61 0.20
N PRO A 89 -1.96 3.39 -0.06
CA PRO A 89 -3.13 3.44 0.82
C PRO A 89 -3.86 2.11 0.96
N PHE A 90 -3.76 1.24 -0.05
CA PHE A 90 -4.47 -0.05 -0.04
C PHE A 90 -3.71 -1.15 0.71
N GLY A 91 -2.43 -0.93 1.03
CA GLY A 91 -1.61 -1.90 1.77
C GLY A 91 -2.15 -2.24 3.16
N PHE A 92 -2.88 -1.32 3.80
CA PHE A 92 -3.40 -1.51 5.15
C PHE A 92 -4.49 -2.60 5.26
N PHE A 93 -5.15 -3.00 4.17
CA PHE A 93 -6.12 -4.09 4.19
C PHE A 93 -5.50 -5.43 4.63
N ALA A 94 -4.21 -5.62 4.35
CA ALA A 94 -3.47 -6.77 4.84
C ALA A 94 -3.38 -6.78 6.38
N GLU A 95 -3.27 -5.61 7.00
CA GLU A 95 -3.19 -5.47 8.46
C GLU A 95 -4.55 -5.67 9.13
N ILE A 96 -5.64 -5.29 8.47
CA ILE A 96 -7.00 -5.62 8.92
C ILE A 96 -7.19 -7.14 8.95
N LEU A 97 -6.79 -7.86 7.88
CA LEU A 97 -6.88 -9.32 7.86
C LEU A 97 -6.03 -9.98 8.95
N ARG A 98 -4.86 -9.41 9.28
CA ARG A 98 -4.06 -9.85 10.44
C ARG A 98 -4.80 -9.64 11.75
N GLY A 99 -5.38 -8.46 11.96
CA GLY A 99 -6.18 -8.15 13.16
C GLY A 99 -7.39 -9.05 13.32
N LEU A 100 -8.02 -9.47 12.23
CA LEU A 100 -9.10 -10.47 12.21
C LEU A 100 -8.60 -11.91 12.40
N GLN A 101 -7.31 -12.13 12.60
CA GLN A 101 -6.67 -13.46 12.68
C GLN A 101 -6.86 -14.31 11.40
N LYS A 102 -7.12 -13.66 10.25
CA LYS A 102 -7.27 -14.31 8.94
C LYS A 102 -5.96 -14.36 8.17
N MET A 103 -4.86 -14.70 8.87
CA MET A 103 -3.51 -14.75 8.28
C MET A 103 -3.42 -15.74 7.11
N HIS A 104 -4.11 -16.89 7.20
CA HIS A 104 -4.13 -17.87 6.12
C HIS A 104 -4.70 -17.27 4.83
N THR A 105 -5.86 -16.62 4.91
CA THR A 105 -6.51 -15.96 3.75
C THR A 105 -5.62 -14.88 3.17
N ARG A 106 -5.04 -14.02 4.03
CA ARG A 106 -4.09 -12.99 3.62
C ARG A 106 -2.89 -13.59 2.87
N ASN A 107 -2.29 -14.63 3.44
CA ASN A 107 -1.10 -15.26 2.87
C ASN A 107 -1.38 -15.95 1.53
N ILE A 108 -2.53 -16.63 1.40
CA ILE A 108 -2.94 -17.21 0.11
C ILE A 108 -3.05 -16.12 -0.96
N ILE A 109 -3.77 -15.02 -0.68
CA ILE A 109 -3.91 -13.92 -1.62
C ILE A 109 -2.51 -13.39 -1.98
N GLN A 110 -1.69 -13.08 -0.99
CA GLN A 110 -0.37 -12.50 -1.22
C GLN A 110 0.53 -13.42 -2.06
N VAL A 111 0.61 -14.72 -1.72
CA VAL A 111 1.43 -15.69 -2.46
C VAL A 111 0.92 -15.86 -3.88
N SER A 112 -0.41 -15.96 -4.08
CA SER A 112 -0.99 -16.08 -5.42
C SER A 112 -0.61 -14.91 -6.32
N PHE A 113 -0.65 -13.67 -5.81
CA PHE A 113 -0.26 -12.49 -6.59
C PHE A 113 1.26 -12.34 -6.75
N ILE A 114 2.07 -12.84 -5.81
CA ILE A 114 3.53 -12.93 -6.00
C ILE A 114 3.86 -13.90 -7.14
N VAL A 115 3.22 -15.07 -7.19
CA VAL A 115 3.41 -16.03 -8.29
C VAL A 115 2.94 -15.42 -9.62
N LEU A 116 1.77 -14.77 -9.64
CA LEU A 116 1.25 -14.10 -10.84
C LEU A 116 2.20 -13.00 -11.33
N ASN A 117 2.74 -12.21 -10.41
CA ASN A 117 3.75 -11.19 -10.72
C ASN A 117 5.01 -11.82 -11.31
N PHE A 118 5.52 -12.88 -10.69
CA PHE A 118 6.71 -13.59 -11.19
C PHE A 118 6.49 -14.14 -12.60
N VAL A 119 5.37 -14.81 -12.84
CA VAL A 119 5.00 -15.33 -14.18
C VAL A 119 4.86 -14.19 -15.20
N GLY A 120 4.17 -13.11 -14.80
CA GLY A 120 4.03 -11.93 -15.65
C GLY A 120 5.38 -11.30 -16.01
N MET A 121 6.31 -11.18 -15.05
CA MET A 121 7.67 -10.70 -15.32
C MET A 121 8.43 -11.62 -16.27
N ALA A 122 8.36 -12.94 -16.07
CA ALA A 122 9.00 -13.92 -16.97
C ALA A 122 8.49 -13.80 -18.42
N ILE A 123 7.17 -13.61 -18.59
CA ILE A 123 6.55 -13.38 -19.89
C ILE A 123 7.07 -12.08 -20.52
N MET A 124 7.13 -10.97 -19.76
CA MET A 124 7.64 -9.68 -20.25
C MET A 124 9.08 -9.79 -20.73
N ILE A 125 9.95 -10.51 -19.99
CA ILE A 125 11.34 -10.77 -20.38
C ILE A 125 11.41 -11.64 -21.62
N HIS A 126 10.64 -12.72 -21.68
CA HIS A 126 10.64 -13.63 -22.81
C HIS A 126 10.20 -12.95 -24.12
N LEU A 127 9.18 -12.09 -24.03
CA LEU A 127 8.67 -11.31 -25.15
C LEU A 127 9.55 -10.08 -25.49
N LYS A 128 10.65 -9.88 -24.76
CA LYS A 128 11.57 -8.73 -24.89
C LYS A 128 10.83 -7.39 -24.83
N LEU A 129 9.79 -7.30 -24.01
CA LEU A 129 9.03 -6.09 -23.83
C LEU A 129 9.77 -5.09 -22.94
N ASN A 130 9.46 -3.82 -23.13
CA ASN A 130 10.12 -2.70 -22.48
C ASN A 130 9.88 -2.67 -20.96
N LEU A 131 10.68 -1.86 -20.23
CA LEU A 131 10.52 -1.62 -18.78
C LEU A 131 9.09 -1.19 -18.38
N TRP A 132 8.35 -0.52 -19.27
CA TRP A 132 6.95 -0.18 -19.07
C TRP A 132 6.09 -1.41 -18.76
N GLY A 133 6.24 -2.48 -19.55
CA GLY A 133 5.52 -3.73 -19.32
C GLY A 133 5.81 -4.32 -17.94
N MET A 134 7.07 -4.31 -17.52
CA MET A 134 7.47 -4.79 -16.18
C MET A 134 6.85 -3.96 -15.08
N VAL A 135 6.84 -2.63 -15.21
CA VAL A 135 6.22 -1.73 -14.23
C VAL A 135 4.71 -1.96 -14.14
N PHE A 136 4.03 -2.12 -15.27
CA PHE A 136 2.59 -2.43 -15.27
C PHE A 136 2.27 -3.76 -14.61
N VAL A 137 3.07 -4.80 -14.86
CA VAL A 137 2.90 -6.11 -14.20
C VAL A 137 3.10 -5.98 -12.69
N ALA A 138 4.16 -5.30 -12.27
CA ALA A 138 4.46 -5.12 -10.84
C ALA A 138 3.36 -4.34 -10.11
N LEU A 139 2.98 -3.19 -10.65
CA LEU A 139 1.96 -2.33 -10.06
C LEU A 139 0.57 -2.96 -10.15
N GLY A 140 0.23 -3.56 -11.29
CA GLY A 140 -1.04 -4.23 -11.51
C GLY A 140 -1.25 -5.41 -10.56
N SER A 141 -0.23 -6.26 -10.38
CA SER A 141 -0.29 -7.38 -9.43
C SER A 141 -0.43 -6.90 -7.99
N ASN A 142 0.29 -5.84 -7.60
CA ASN A 142 0.22 -5.27 -6.26
C ASN A 142 -1.17 -4.67 -5.98
N LEU A 143 -1.68 -3.85 -6.90
CA LEU A 143 -3.00 -3.25 -6.79
C LEU A 143 -4.10 -4.30 -6.76
N ALA A 144 -4.04 -5.31 -7.64
CA ALA A 144 -5.01 -6.40 -7.68
C ALA A 144 -5.01 -7.22 -6.38
N SER A 145 -3.83 -7.51 -5.81
CA SER A 145 -3.70 -8.15 -4.49
C SER A 145 -4.40 -7.32 -3.41
N SER A 146 -4.11 -6.02 -3.36
CA SER A 146 -4.67 -5.11 -2.36
C SER A 146 -6.18 -4.94 -2.50
N LEU A 147 -6.69 -4.82 -3.72
CA LEU A 147 -8.14 -4.78 -4.00
C LEU A 147 -8.84 -6.09 -3.63
N THR A 148 -8.19 -7.23 -3.89
CA THR A 148 -8.72 -8.54 -3.46
C THR A 148 -8.82 -8.60 -1.94
N MET A 149 -7.81 -8.13 -1.21
CA MET A 149 -7.85 -8.06 0.26
C MET A 149 -8.96 -7.11 0.74
N MET A 150 -9.16 -5.97 0.08
CA MET A 150 -10.25 -5.04 0.37
C MET A 150 -11.62 -5.72 0.24
N VAL A 151 -11.86 -6.44 -0.86
CA VAL A 151 -13.12 -7.19 -1.07
C VAL A 151 -13.32 -8.24 0.01
N VAL A 152 -12.27 -8.95 0.39
CA VAL A 152 -12.32 -9.98 1.44
C VAL A 152 -12.61 -9.34 2.81
N VAL A 153 -11.98 -8.21 3.15
CA VAL A 153 -12.28 -7.46 4.38
C VAL A 153 -13.75 -7.06 4.42
N HIS A 154 -14.29 -6.55 3.31
CA HIS A 154 -15.70 -6.16 3.23
C HIS A 154 -16.67 -7.33 3.42
N ARG A 155 -16.27 -8.54 2.99
CA ARG A 155 -17.05 -9.77 3.27
C ARG A 155 -17.04 -10.17 4.74
N TYR A 156 -15.91 -9.97 5.45
CA TYR A 156 -15.82 -10.29 6.88
C TYR A 156 -16.46 -9.22 7.77
N ILE A 157 -16.43 -7.96 7.33
CA ILE A 157 -16.98 -6.82 8.07
C ILE A 157 -17.91 -6.04 7.13
N PRO A 158 -19.19 -6.48 6.96
CA PRO A 158 -20.13 -5.75 6.09
C PRO A 158 -20.41 -4.31 6.55
N ALA A 159 -20.21 -4.01 7.85
CA ALA A 159 -20.33 -2.66 8.41
C ALA A 159 -19.11 -1.77 8.10
N PHE A 160 -18.07 -2.29 7.42
CA PHE A 160 -16.90 -1.53 7.04
C PHE A 160 -17.23 -0.46 6.01
N HIS A 161 -16.90 0.79 6.34
CA HIS A 161 -16.97 1.90 5.41
C HIS A 161 -15.90 2.95 5.71
N LEU A 162 -15.31 3.50 4.67
CA LEU A 162 -14.36 4.59 4.76
C LEU A 162 -15.10 5.92 4.60
N SER A 163 -14.92 6.82 5.57
CA SER A 163 -15.52 8.15 5.51
C SER A 163 -14.59 9.19 6.13
N ILE A 164 -14.45 10.32 5.45
CA ILE A 164 -13.69 11.47 5.96
C ILE A 164 -14.30 12.03 7.25
N LYS A 165 -15.60 11.81 7.47
CA LYS A 165 -16.31 12.24 8.70
C LYS A 165 -15.83 11.48 9.94
N HIS A 166 -15.23 10.30 9.75
CA HIS A 166 -14.66 9.46 10.81
C HIS A 166 -13.20 9.79 11.12
N TYR A 167 -12.61 10.80 10.44
CA TYR A 167 -11.23 11.20 10.70
C TYR A 167 -11.10 11.85 12.09
N ASP A 168 -10.25 11.28 12.93
CA ASP A 168 -10.03 11.72 14.31
C ASP A 168 -8.53 11.99 14.59
N VAL A 169 -8.21 13.29 14.76
CA VAL A 169 -6.84 13.75 15.03
C VAL A 169 -6.32 13.28 16.40
N LYS A 170 -7.20 13.14 17.39
CA LYS A 170 -6.80 12.66 18.74
C LYS A 170 -6.38 11.19 18.65
N LEU A 171 -7.11 10.41 17.87
CA LEU A 171 -6.82 9.01 17.62
C LEU A 171 -5.51 8.85 16.83
N LEU A 172 -5.25 9.73 15.86
CA LEU A 172 -3.97 9.77 15.14
C LEU A 172 -2.79 9.96 16.11
N ARG A 173 -2.88 10.93 17.02
CA ARG A 173 -1.83 11.20 18.01
C ARG A 173 -1.60 10.00 18.95
N SER A 174 -2.65 9.30 19.35
CA SER A 174 -2.57 8.07 20.13
C SER A 174 -1.86 6.95 19.38
N VAL A 175 -2.19 6.76 18.09
CA VAL A 175 -1.59 5.75 17.20
C VAL A 175 -0.11 6.04 16.99
N MET A 176 0.26 7.31 16.71
CA MET A 176 1.66 7.72 16.54
C MET A 176 2.47 7.59 17.84
N GLY A 177 1.87 7.91 18.99
CA GLY A 177 2.51 7.75 20.29
C GLY A 177 2.85 6.29 20.60
N PHE A 178 2.02 5.36 20.20
CA PHE A 178 2.26 3.93 20.40
C PHE A 178 3.41 3.40 19.51
N SER A 179 3.54 3.96 18.31
CA SER A 179 4.53 3.59 17.32
C SER A 179 5.97 4.01 17.67
N LEU A 180 6.13 5.08 18.43
CA LEU A 180 7.45 5.59 18.86
C LEU A 180 8.03 4.83 20.06
N PHE A 181 7.23 4.01 20.74
CA PHE A 181 7.61 3.28 21.95
C PHE A 181 7.56 1.74 21.79
N ALA A 182 7.20 1.24 20.60
CA ALA A 182 7.18 -0.19 20.26
C ALA A 182 8.38 -0.58 19.38
#